data_1eab6250cd12dcb30bc4304609fbc8c6
#
_entry.id   1eab6250cd12dcb30bc4304609fbc8c6
#
_cell.length_a   1.000
_cell.length_b   1.000
_cell.length_c   1.000
_cell.angle_alpha   90.00
_cell.angle_beta   90.00
_cell.angle_gamma   90.00
#
_symmetry.space_group_name_H-M   'P 1'
#
loop_
_entity.id
_entity.type
_entity.pdbx_description
1 polymer ?
#
loop_
_entity_poly.entity_id
_entity_poly.type
_entity_poly.pdbx_seq_one_letter_code
_entity_poly.pdbx_strand_id
1 'polypeptide(L)'
;MRKKSLIWTIIMLIGLSSIVCAYLFSQSLKAEADQNEDKKTKFSLSVATSKDVEVLDYSNIGINAYQDIFNTAKQAQIAQLIAAKKAAGHYKFPQILALSNPYLTNTTSVYIYFETEKVSKVSYQISAAGYPDFVGEANSSENEYETTHEFQAIGFVAGVKNTITLTVTDKEGNETTKTLTYTPPKLVSKDKNTLEVTDGTSEKALTSGLYTVFGDKNVSQRATYLVDNDGIIRGEYPILSYNSMRFVFDEQSMYYGISAEKIARINQLGQVEQVYDVGSAGYNLHHDFTLDKEGNLLALATSEEAEEKDNLVEDRIVQINTKTGKVKQIADFKALLPDLYQLATGIETITSYAGKWDPIHLNTIQYVEDGSIIVSSRETSTIMKLSNIEDALSIDYFISDESVWKGVGNYSNFVLEKESDFVSQLGQHSVTYVEDATLEEGQYYLYMFNNNSKIMDSRTNFDWSAYPDSFSDQSTDGDYSRYSKYLVDENKGTYELVDSLEVPYSAFVSSVQEMGDNLLVNPGLQGIFTEYDKNHQVIRTYQLSGNGVTSYRVYKYDFKGFYFK
;
A
#
# COMPACT_ATOMS: atom_id res chain seq x y z
N MET A 1 -41.62 16.88 -37.71
CA MET A 1 -40.26 16.42 -38.10
C MET A 1 -39.11 17.28 -37.55
N ARG A 2 -39.20 18.60 -37.46
CA ARG A 2 -38.07 19.45 -36.97
C ARG A 2 -37.68 19.27 -35.46
N LYS A 3 -38.59 18.93 -34.55
CA LYS A 3 -38.25 18.74 -33.11
C LYS A 3 -37.49 17.45 -32.82
N LYS A 4 -37.68 16.36 -33.56
CA LYS A 4 -36.94 15.09 -33.35
C LYS A 4 -35.48 15.20 -33.83
N SER A 5 -35.25 15.94 -34.94
CA SER A 5 -33.90 16.19 -35.45
C SER A 5 -33.02 17.01 -34.47
N LEU A 6 -33.62 17.98 -33.76
CA LEU A 6 -32.89 18.83 -32.81
C LEU A 6 -32.47 18.02 -31.53
N ILE A 7 -33.30 17.12 -31.07
CA ILE A 7 -32.98 16.26 -29.91
C ILE A 7 -31.83 15.29 -30.25
N TRP A 8 -31.84 14.68 -31.44
CA TRP A 8 -30.74 13.83 -31.88
C TRP A 8 -29.42 14.58 -32.08
N THR A 9 -29.48 15.83 -32.51
CA THR A 9 -28.29 16.69 -32.66
C THR A 9 -27.72 17.10 -31.30
N ILE A 10 -28.58 17.34 -30.31
CA ILE A 10 -28.15 17.68 -28.94
C ILE A 10 -27.55 16.43 -28.25
N ILE A 11 -28.14 15.26 -28.41
CA ILE A 11 -27.60 13.99 -27.86
C ILE A 11 -26.24 13.65 -28.51
N MET A 12 -26.08 13.84 -29.83
CA MET A 12 -24.78 13.67 -30.49
C MET A 12 -23.74 14.71 -30.02
N LEU A 13 -24.12 15.92 -29.75
CA LEU A 13 -23.21 16.96 -29.25
C LEU A 13 -22.78 16.72 -27.82
N ILE A 14 -23.66 16.20 -26.96
CA ILE A 14 -23.35 15.82 -25.58
C ILE A 14 -22.46 14.56 -25.58
N GLY A 15 -22.74 13.54 -26.40
CA GLY A 15 -21.90 12.36 -26.56
C GLY A 15 -20.51 12.69 -27.11
N LEU A 16 -20.40 13.61 -28.07
CA LEU A 16 -19.10 14.09 -28.57
C LEU A 16 -18.32 14.92 -27.54
N SER A 17 -19.00 15.69 -26.68
CA SER A 17 -18.32 16.47 -25.64
C SER A 17 -17.79 15.58 -24.52
N SER A 18 -18.50 14.51 -24.12
CA SER A 18 -18.02 13.54 -23.14
C SER A 18 -16.84 12.70 -23.67
N ILE A 19 -16.87 12.28 -24.92
CA ILE A 19 -15.74 11.57 -25.57
C ILE A 19 -14.52 12.50 -25.69
N VAL A 20 -14.73 13.76 -26.05
CA VAL A 20 -13.64 14.76 -26.13
C VAL A 20 -13.09 15.08 -24.73
N CYS A 21 -13.93 15.17 -23.70
CA CYS A 21 -13.46 15.36 -22.32
C CYS A 21 -12.70 14.13 -21.80
N ALA A 22 -13.17 12.90 -22.05
CA ALA A 22 -12.46 11.67 -21.69
C ALA A 22 -11.13 11.56 -22.46
N TYR A 23 -11.12 11.88 -23.75
CA TYR A 23 -9.90 11.91 -24.56
C TYR A 23 -8.91 12.98 -24.10
N LEU A 24 -9.36 14.19 -23.79
CA LEU A 24 -8.53 15.26 -23.26
C LEU A 24 -8.03 14.93 -21.85
N PHE A 25 -8.83 14.25 -21.03
CA PHE A 25 -8.43 13.77 -19.71
C PHE A 25 -7.38 12.64 -19.82
N SER A 26 -7.57 11.67 -20.73
CA SER A 26 -6.57 10.64 -21.01
C SER A 26 -5.27 11.21 -21.59
N GLN A 27 -5.36 12.23 -22.47
CA GLN A 27 -4.18 12.93 -22.99
C GLN A 27 -3.49 13.77 -21.91
N SER A 28 -4.23 14.35 -20.96
CA SER A 28 -3.63 15.06 -19.82
C SER A 28 -2.92 14.08 -18.89
N LEU A 29 -3.48 12.89 -18.65
CA LEU A 29 -2.85 11.84 -17.85
C LEU A 29 -1.60 11.26 -18.53
N LYS A 30 -1.64 11.06 -19.87
CA LYS A 30 -0.45 10.68 -20.65
C LYS A 30 0.60 11.79 -20.68
N ALA A 31 0.18 13.03 -20.90
CA ALA A 31 1.08 14.18 -20.89
C ALA A 31 1.66 14.45 -19.48
N GLU A 32 0.93 14.14 -18.40
CA GLU A 32 1.44 14.20 -17.03
C GLU A 32 2.40 13.01 -16.73
N ALA A 33 2.14 11.82 -17.24
CA ALA A 33 3.08 10.69 -17.14
C ALA A 33 4.38 11.01 -17.90
N ASP A 34 4.30 11.42 -19.15
CA ASP A 34 5.45 11.78 -20.00
C ASP A 34 6.17 13.06 -19.53
N GLN A 35 5.45 14.07 -19.02
CA GLN A 35 6.08 15.30 -18.49
C GLN A 35 6.71 15.11 -17.11
N ASN A 36 6.31 14.09 -16.33
CA ASN A 36 6.94 13.78 -15.04
C ASN A 36 8.23 12.96 -15.17
N GLU A 37 8.47 12.26 -16.27
CA GLU A 37 9.82 11.68 -16.54
C GLU A 37 10.85 12.76 -16.88
N ASP A 38 10.46 13.86 -17.51
CA ASP A 38 11.39 14.92 -17.94
C ASP A 38 11.55 16.10 -16.96
N LYS A 39 10.65 16.30 -16.02
CA LYS A 39 10.90 17.19 -14.88
C LYS A 39 11.78 16.46 -13.87
N LYS A 40 13.11 16.49 -14.10
CA LYS A 40 14.11 16.29 -13.04
C LYS A 40 13.77 17.24 -11.90
N THR A 41 12.92 16.79 -10.98
CA THR A 41 12.69 17.48 -9.70
C THR A 41 14.09 17.58 -9.11
N LYS A 42 14.60 18.80 -8.97
CA LYS A 42 15.93 19.03 -8.45
C LYS A 42 15.98 18.35 -7.08
N PHE A 43 16.67 17.22 -7.00
CA PHE A 43 16.99 16.61 -5.73
C PHE A 43 17.70 17.68 -4.90
N SER A 44 17.10 18.07 -3.82
CA SER A 44 17.70 18.94 -2.86
C SER A 44 17.67 18.17 -1.54
N LEU A 45 18.84 17.78 -1.08
CA LEU A 45 19.01 17.45 0.34
C LEU A 45 18.65 18.70 1.12
N SER A 46 17.39 18.81 1.52
CA SER A 46 16.97 19.88 2.42
C SER A 46 17.66 19.64 3.76
N VAL A 47 18.55 20.56 4.13
CA VAL A 47 19.42 20.42 5.28
C VAL A 47 18.62 20.73 6.53
N ALA A 48 18.54 19.78 7.45
CA ALA A 48 18.08 19.99 8.80
C ALA A 48 18.98 21.03 9.51
N THR A 49 18.38 21.89 10.33
CA THR A 49 19.15 22.81 11.17
C THR A 49 18.98 22.42 12.63
N SER A 50 20.05 21.93 13.26
CA SER A 50 20.05 21.62 14.69
C SER A 50 21.46 21.74 15.26
N LYS A 51 21.55 22.03 16.57
CA LYS A 51 22.80 21.91 17.30
C LYS A 51 23.07 20.50 17.83
N ASP A 52 21.98 19.72 17.97
CA ASP A 52 22.01 18.44 18.68
C ASP A 52 21.94 17.25 17.71
N VAL A 53 21.57 17.47 16.45
CA VAL A 53 21.43 16.45 15.41
C VAL A 53 22.28 16.85 14.21
N GLU A 54 23.24 16.01 13.85
CA GLU A 54 24.17 16.26 12.75
C GLU A 54 23.56 15.82 11.41
N VAL A 55 23.98 16.45 10.33
CA VAL A 55 23.75 15.99 8.95
C VAL A 55 25.03 15.34 8.43
N LEU A 56 24.94 14.17 7.83
CA LEU A 56 26.07 13.53 7.18
C LEU A 56 26.55 14.33 5.96
N ASP A 57 27.86 14.33 5.74
CA ASP A 57 28.44 14.86 4.51
C ASP A 57 28.44 13.77 3.43
N TYR A 58 27.63 13.96 2.40
CA TYR A 58 27.50 13.05 1.26
C TYR A 58 28.37 13.44 0.07
N SER A 59 29.22 14.46 0.16
CA SER A 59 29.99 15.00 -0.96
C SER A 59 30.85 13.96 -1.67
N ASN A 60 31.39 12.99 -0.93
CA ASN A 60 32.21 11.91 -1.47
C ASN A 60 31.40 10.69 -1.94
N ILE A 61 30.08 10.63 -1.66
CA ILE A 61 29.22 9.51 -2.06
C ILE A 61 28.50 9.81 -3.37
N GLY A 62 28.28 11.09 -3.68
CA GLY A 62 27.66 11.52 -4.93
C GLY A 62 26.14 11.24 -4.94
N ILE A 63 25.43 11.61 -3.87
CA ILE A 63 23.96 11.58 -3.83
C ILE A 63 23.44 12.82 -4.56
N ASN A 64 22.96 12.66 -5.78
CA ASN A 64 22.55 13.74 -6.67
C ASN A 64 21.10 13.63 -7.17
N ALA A 65 20.44 12.49 -6.93
CA ALA A 65 19.08 12.21 -7.38
C ALA A 65 18.39 11.22 -6.43
N TYR A 66 17.04 11.13 -6.49
CA TYR A 66 16.28 10.17 -5.69
C TYR A 66 16.69 8.71 -5.96
N GLN A 67 17.08 8.38 -7.20
CA GLN A 67 17.59 7.06 -7.58
C GLN A 67 18.84 6.66 -6.78
N ASP A 68 19.65 7.64 -6.37
CA ASP A 68 20.86 7.40 -5.59
C ASP A 68 20.57 6.89 -4.17
N ILE A 69 19.40 7.20 -3.61
CA ILE A 69 18.92 6.69 -2.33
C ILE A 69 18.82 5.16 -2.37
N PHE A 70 18.36 4.61 -3.49
CA PHE A 70 18.16 3.17 -3.69
C PHE A 70 19.36 2.45 -4.29
N ASN A 71 20.51 3.10 -4.33
CA ASN A 71 21.77 2.47 -4.75
C ASN A 71 22.45 1.79 -3.56
N THR A 72 22.46 0.48 -3.50
CA THR A 72 22.99 -0.31 -2.38
C THR A 72 24.47 -0.08 -2.11
N ALA A 73 25.29 0.21 -3.14
CA ALA A 73 26.70 0.55 -2.95
C ALA A 73 26.87 1.90 -2.24
N LYS A 74 26.03 2.90 -2.57
CA LYS A 74 26.02 4.20 -1.87
C LYS A 74 25.49 4.04 -0.44
N GLN A 75 24.48 3.22 -0.22
CA GLN A 75 23.97 2.89 1.11
C GLN A 75 25.05 2.22 1.98
N ALA A 76 25.85 1.32 1.41
CA ALA A 76 26.98 0.72 2.11
C ALA A 76 28.06 1.76 2.48
N GLN A 77 28.33 2.76 1.63
CA GLN A 77 29.23 3.87 1.95
C GLN A 77 28.69 4.75 3.08
N ILE A 78 27.37 5.01 3.09
CA ILE A 78 26.71 5.70 4.21
C ILE A 78 26.90 4.93 5.52
N ALA A 79 26.67 3.62 5.51
CA ALA A 79 26.88 2.77 6.70
C ALA A 79 28.34 2.81 7.19
N GLN A 80 29.33 2.85 6.28
CA GLN A 80 30.72 3.01 6.64
C GLN A 80 31.01 4.38 7.30
N LEU A 81 30.40 5.47 6.81
CA LEU A 81 30.52 6.79 7.46
C LEU A 81 29.95 6.79 8.87
N ILE A 82 28.79 6.15 9.08
CA ILE A 82 28.17 6.03 10.41
C ILE A 82 29.08 5.20 11.33
N ALA A 83 29.59 4.06 10.85
CA ALA A 83 30.51 3.21 11.60
C ALA A 83 31.80 3.97 12.01
N ALA A 84 32.37 4.76 11.10
CA ALA A 84 33.53 5.59 11.38
C ALA A 84 33.23 6.66 12.45
N LYS A 85 32.06 7.29 12.41
CA LYS A 85 31.62 8.23 13.45
C LYS A 85 31.45 7.55 14.81
N LYS A 86 30.83 6.36 14.85
CA LYS A 86 30.68 5.55 16.09
C LYS A 86 32.05 5.22 16.68
N ALA A 87 33.02 4.81 15.85
CA ALA A 87 34.38 4.46 16.30
C ALA A 87 35.21 5.66 16.76
N ALA A 88 35.00 6.84 16.19
CA ALA A 88 35.76 8.05 16.52
C ALA A 88 35.24 8.77 17.79
N GLY A 89 34.00 8.51 18.20
CA GLY A 89 33.33 9.16 19.33
C GLY A 89 33.29 8.31 20.60
N HIS A 90 32.88 8.94 21.70
CA HIS A 90 32.58 8.29 22.99
C HIS A 90 31.13 8.59 23.34
N TYR A 91 30.24 7.74 22.83
CA TYR A 91 28.78 7.95 22.94
C TYR A 91 28.21 7.18 24.14
N LYS A 92 28.67 7.53 25.34
CA LYS A 92 28.04 7.04 26.58
C LYS A 92 26.96 8.01 27.03
N PHE A 93 25.76 7.46 27.28
CA PHE A 93 24.64 8.29 27.73
C PHE A 93 25.02 9.19 28.91
N PRO A 94 24.77 10.52 28.87
CA PRO A 94 23.91 11.26 27.95
C PRO A 94 24.59 11.84 26.68
N GLN A 95 25.81 11.41 26.32
CA GLN A 95 26.43 11.73 25.03
C GLN A 95 25.86 10.79 23.95
N ILE A 96 25.26 11.37 22.93
CA ILE A 96 24.50 10.63 21.91
C ILE A 96 25.02 11.00 20.52
N LEU A 97 25.21 10.02 19.65
CA LEU A 97 25.30 10.26 18.21
C LEU A 97 23.88 10.35 17.66
N ALA A 98 23.50 11.52 17.19
CA ALA A 98 22.20 11.74 16.53
C ALA A 98 22.43 12.29 15.12
N LEU A 99 21.91 11.58 14.10
CA LEU A 99 22.07 11.93 12.69
C LEU A 99 20.70 12.11 12.02
N SER A 100 20.55 13.21 11.28
CA SER A 100 19.33 13.49 10.51
C SER A 100 19.23 12.52 9.32
N ASN A 101 18.24 11.61 9.34
CA ASN A 101 17.89 10.73 8.23
C ASN A 101 19.11 10.28 7.38
N PRO A 102 20.09 9.58 7.96
CA PRO A 102 21.36 9.36 7.29
C PRO A 102 21.25 8.50 6.04
N TYR A 103 20.26 7.59 5.96
CA TYR A 103 20.01 6.73 4.81
C TYR A 103 19.03 7.32 3.79
N LEU A 104 18.46 8.49 4.06
CA LEU A 104 17.58 9.27 3.18
C LEU A 104 16.23 8.62 2.84
N THR A 105 15.87 7.52 3.49
CA THR A 105 14.64 6.74 3.21
C THR A 105 13.42 7.23 3.98
N ASN A 106 13.59 7.91 5.13
CA ASN A 106 12.50 8.56 5.86
C ASN A 106 12.89 10.00 6.18
N THR A 107 12.31 10.95 5.46
CA THR A 107 12.77 12.35 5.38
C THR A 107 12.79 13.09 6.72
N THR A 108 12.00 12.68 7.71
CA THR A 108 11.87 13.36 9.01
C THR A 108 12.55 12.64 10.17
N SER A 109 13.06 11.43 9.96
CA SER A 109 13.61 10.58 11.02
C SER A 109 14.98 11.05 11.56
N VAL A 110 15.34 10.52 12.72
CA VAL A 110 16.66 10.70 13.35
C VAL A 110 17.24 9.34 13.72
N TYR A 111 18.42 9.03 13.21
CA TYR A 111 19.23 7.91 13.67
C TYR A 111 19.87 8.26 15.01
N ILE A 112 19.81 7.34 15.98
CA ILE A 112 20.32 7.51 17.34
C ILE A 112 21.19 6.31 17.71
N TYR A 113 22.39 6.62 18.26
CA TYR A 113 23.29 5.63 18.84
C TYR A 113 23.91 6.12 20.14
N PHE A 114 23.94 5.27 21.17
CA PHE A 114 24.68 5.47 22.41
C PHE A 114 24.85 4.15 23.18
N GLU A 115 25.73 4.17 24.17
CA GLU A 115 25.92 3.07 25.13
C GLU A 115 25.49 3.52 26.54
N THR A 116 25.06 2.55 27.35
CA THR A 116 24.73 2.75 28.77
C THR A 116 25.66 1.93 29.68
N GLU A 117 25.85 2.33 30.91
CA GLU A 117 26.66 1.57 31.88
C GLU A 117 25.93 0.33 32.40
N LYS A 118 24.60 0.40 32.50
CA LYS A 118 23.72 -0.68 32.90
C LYS A 118 22.83 -1.10 31.71
N VAL A 119 22.44 -2.35 31.69
CA VAL A 119 21.44 -2.83 30.74
C VAL A 119 20.14 -2.04 30.94
N SER A 120 19.61 -1.48 29.88
CA SER A 120 18.50 -0.53 29.91
C SER A 120 17.59 -0.71 28.69
N LYS A 121 16.37 -0.22 28.79
CA LYS A 121 15.47 0.00 27.65
C LYS A 121 15.32 1.51 27.38
N VAL A 122 14.87 1.84 26.19
CA VAL A 122 14.77 3.21 25.70
C VAL A 122 13.36 3.52 25.23
N SER A 123 12.80 4.60 25.75
CA SER A 123 11.61 5.23 25.19
C SER A 123 11.89 6.68 24.79
N TYR A 124 11.03 7.26 23.97
CA TYR A 124 11.16 8.66 23.61
C TYR A 124 9.81 9.35 23.45
N GLN A 125 9.81 10.65 23.70
CA GLN A 125 8.70 11.55 23.45
C GLN A 125 9.15 12.69 22.54
N ILE A 126 8.39 12.98 21.50
CA ILE A 126 8.62 14.08 20.57
C ILE A 126 7.51 15.10 20.75
N SER A 127 7.90 16.35 21.07
CA SER A 127 7.00 17.49 21.24
C SER A 127 7.31 18.58 20.23
N ALA A 128 6.28 19.16 19.63
CA ALA A 128 6.38 20.31 18.75
C ALA A 128 5.25 21.31 19.06
N ALA A 129 5.55 22.61 19.08
CA ALA A 129 4.57 23.62 19.43
C ALA A 129 3.37 23.61 18.47
N GLY A 130 2.17 23.47 19.03
CA GLY A 130 0.91 23.41 18.28
C GLY A 130 0.54 22.02 17.72
N TYR A 131 1.28 20.98 18.11
CA TYR A 131 1.01 19.59 17.71
C TYR A 131 0.94 18.68 18.94
N PRO A 132 0.12 17.64 18.93
CA PRO A 132 0.15 16.58 19.94
C PRO A 132 1.53 15.92 20.04
N ASP A 133 1.88 15.48 21.24
CA ASP A 133 3.11 14.74 21.47
C ASP A 133 3.04 13.35 20.81
N PHE A 134 4.19 12.88 20.32
CA PHE A 134 4.36 11.53 19.81
C PHE A 134 5.25 10.74 20.79
N VAL A 135 4.84 9.51 21.12
CA VAL A 135 5.58 8.64 22.05
C VAL A 135 5.90 7.33 21.37
N GLY A 136 7.12 6.82 21.56
CA GLY A 136 7.56 5.53 21.05
C GLY A 136 8.46 4.81 22.05
N GLU A 137 8.32 3.49 22.16
CA GLU A 137 9.31 2.61 22.80
C GLU A 137 10.25 2.09 21.71
N ALA A 138 11.51 2.52 21.75
CA ALA A 138 12.45 2.30 20.66
C ALA A 138 12.81 0.81 20.52
N ASN A 139 12.79 0.28 19.31
CA ASN A 139 13.40 -1.00 18.97
C ASN A 139 14.92 -0.78 18.84
N SER A 140 15.59 -0.59 19.97
CA SER A 140 16.98 -0.12 20.05
C SER A 140 18.01 -1.24 20.18
N SER A 141 17.57 -2.49 20.37
CA SER A 141 18.43 -3.65 20.63
C SER A 141 17.63 -4.95 20.43
N GLU A 142 18.30 -6.07 20.26
CA GLU A 142 17.66 -7.39 20.09
C GLU A 142 16.86 -7.81 21.34
N ASN A 143 17.44 -7.58 22.54
CA ASN A 143 16.77 -7.86 23.81
C ASN A 143 16.05 -6.61 24.34
N GLU A 144 15.10 -6.80 25.25
CA GLU A 144 14.39 -5.69 25.91
C GLU A 144 15.35 -4.75 26.66
N TYR A 145 16.39 -5.30 27.31
CA TYR A 145 17.38 -4.55 28.08
C TYR A 145 18.78 -4.86 27.57
N GLU A 146 19.48 -3.84 27.07
CA GLU A 146 20.85 -3.91 26.55
C GLU A 146 21.68 -2.72 26.98
N THR A 147 22.99 -2.78 26.72
CA THR A 147 23.92 -1.66 26.97
C THR A 147 24.23 -0.87 25.71
N THR A 148 23.94 -1.39 24.54
CA THR A 148 24.14 -0.71 23.25
C THR A 148 22.79 -0.44 22.61
N HIS A 149 22.53 0.83 22.29
CA HIS A 149 21.26 1.28 21.73
C HIS A 149 21.48 1.93 20.37
N GLU A 150 20.86 1.36 19.35
CA GLU A 150 20.95 1.85 17.96
C GLU A 150 19.57 1.73 17.30
N PHE A 151 18.97 2.86 16.91
CA PHE A 151 17.63 2.86 16.36
C PHE A 151 17.34 4.12 15.53
N GLN A 152 16.29 4.05 14.74
CA GLN A 152 15.72 5.18 14.03
C GLN A 152 14.50 5.71 14.82
N ALA A 153 14.59 6.92 15.34
CA ALA A 153 13.43 7.61 15.91
C ALA A 153 12.60 8.23 14.79
N ILE A 154 11.29 7.95 14.81
CA ILE A 154 10.29 8.51 13.90
C ILE A 154 9.21 9.24 14.71
N GLY A 155 8.35 10.03 14.04
CA GLY A 155 7.28 10.77 14.72
C GLY A 155 7.50 12.28 14.76
N PHE A 156 8.54 12.80 14.12
CA PHE A 156 8.81 14.24 14.06
C PHE A 156 7.85 14.95 13.11
N VAL A 157 7.52 16.20 13.43
CA VAL A 157 6.74 17.10 12.58
C VAL A 157 7.69 17.88 11.67
N ALA A 158 7.50 17.77 10.36
CA ALA A 158 8.37 18.34 9.35
C ALA A 158 8.41 19.88 9.37
N GLY A 159 9.56 20.48 9.13
CA GLY A 159 9.75 21.92 8.96
C GLY A 159 9.54 22.78 10.19
N VAL A 160 9.26 22.20 11.36
CA VAL A 160 9.10 22.91 12.64
C VAL A 160 10.12 22.42 13.67
N LYS A 161 10.35 23.20 14.70
CA LYS A 161 11.24 22.81 15.79
C LYS A 161 10.56 21.76 16.66
N ASN A 162 11.16 20.57 16.72
CA ASN A 162 10.78 19.50 17.64
C ASN A 162 11.77 19.42 18.79
N THR A 163 11.30 18.88 19.91
CA THR A 163 12.09 18.48 21.06
C THR A 163 11.88 16.99 21.26
N ILE A 164 12.95 16.18 21.20
CA ILE A 164 12.90 14.78 21.56
C ILE A 164 13.50 14.59 22.95
N THR A 165 12.75 13.97 23.85
CA THR A 165 13.23 13.55 25.18
C THR A 165 13.38 12.03 25.17
N LEU A 166 14.61 11.55 25.26
CA LEU A 166 14.95 10.15 25.41
C LEU A 166 14.93 9.80 26.90
N THR A 167 14.28 8.69 27.25
CA THR A 167 14.27 8.11 28.61
C THR A 167 14.92 6.74 28.56
N VAL A 168 15.99 6.58 29.32
CA VAL A 168 16.69 5.32 29.52
C VAL A 168 16.29 4.77 30.88
N THR A 169 15.73 3.56 30.92
CA THR A 169 15.23 2.90 32.13
C THR A 169 16.01 1.62 32.38
N ASP A 170 16.73 1.52 33.51
CA ASP A 170 17.43 0.29 33.89
C ASP A 170 16.46 -0.77 34.44
N LYS A 171 16.95 -2.01 34.70
CA LYS A 171 16.13 -3.11 35.22
C LYS A 171 15.56 -2.85 36.61
N GLU A 172 16.17 -1.95 37.37
CA GLU A 172 15.70 -1.52 38.70
C GLU A 172 14.61 -0.45 38.59
N GLY A 173 14.29 0.04 37.38
CA GLY A 173 13.31 1.09 37.14
C GLY A 173 13.87 2.52 37.35
N ASN A 174 15.19 2.71 37.45
CA ASN A 174 15.77 4.04 37.50
C ASN A 174 15.80 4.64 36.10
N GLU A 175 15.33 5.88 36.01
CA GLU A 175 15.25 6.61 34.76
C GLU A 175 16.30 7.71 34.67
N THR A 176 16.87 7.86 33.50
CA THR A 176 17.73 8.98 33.12
C THR A 176 17.28 9.53 31.79
N THR A 177 17.20 10.85 31.67
CA THR A 177 16.68 11.51 30.47
C THR A 177 17.72 12.35 29.75
N LYS A 178 17.55 12.48 28.44
CA LYS A 178 18.30 13.41 27.59
C LYS A 178 17.36 14.05 26.57
N THR A 179 17.44 15.37 26.49
CA THR A 179 16.65 16.13 25.52
C THR A 179 17.55 16.66 24.41
N LEU A 180 17.08 16.52 23.16
CA LEU A 180 17.67 17.06 21.94
C LEU A 180 16.65 17.94 21.23
N THR A 181 17.11 18.92 20.47
CA THR A 181 16.27 19.75 19.61
C THR A 181 16.58 19.47 18.15
N TYR A 182 15.54 19.38 17.32
CA TYR A 182 15.67 19.05 15.92
C TYR A 182 14.60 19.75 15.08
N THR A 183 15.00 20.32 13.95
CA THR A 183 14.06 20.82 12.95
C THR A 183 14.29 20.01 11.69
N PRO A 184 13.44 18.98 11.41
CA PRO A 184 13.53 18.20 10.18
C PRO A 184 13.26 19.08 8.96
N PRO A 185 13.69 18.63 7.77
CA PRO A 185 13.26 19.23 6.51
C PRO A 185 11.74 19.32 6.43
N LYS A 186 11.23 20.21 5.56
CA LYS A 186 9.82 20.17 5.17
C LYS A 186 9.52 18.88 4.41
N LEU A 187 8.27 18.45 4.44
CA LEU A 187 7.81 17.35 3.59
C LEU A 187 8.12 17.66 2.13
N VAL A 188 8.52 16.65 1.37
CA VAL A 188 8.73 16.78 -0.09
C VAL A 188 7.44 16.51 -0.86
N SER A 189 6.51 15.77 -0.26
CA SER A 189 5.25 15.36 -0.89
C SER A 189 4.09 16.32 -0.63
N LYS A 190 4.05 16.98 0.53
CA LYS A 190 2.90 17.76 1.00
C LYS A 190 3.31 19.13 1.53
N ASP A 191 2.44 20.11 1.34
CA ASP A 191 2.63 21.47 1.86
C ASP A 191 2.24 21.61 3.34
N LYS A 192 1.37 20.72 3.84
CA LYS A 192 0.86 20.72 5.23
C LYS A 192 1.23 19.43 5.94
N ASN A 193 1.49 19.54 7.23
CA ASN A 193 1.77 18.41 8.11
C ASN A 193 0.51 17.74 8.68
N THR A 194 -0.68 18.24 8.38
CA THR A 194 -1.93 17.82 9.02
C THR A 194 -2.99 17.49 7.99
N LEU A 195 -3.74 16.44 8.26
CA LEU A 195 -5.02 16.14 7.63
C LEU A 195 -6.15 16.81 8.41
N GLU A 196 -7.28 17.05 7.76
CA GLU A 196 -8.52 17.40 8.44
C GLU A 196 -9.10 16.15 9.08
N VAL A 197 -9.54 16.27 10.34
CA VAL A 197 -10.03 15.15 11.16
C VAL A 197 -11.43 15.47 11.66
N THR A 198 -12.32 14.49 11.59
CA THR A 198 -13.69 14.58 12.12
C THR A 198 -13.96 13.39 13.01
N ASP A 199 -14.27 13.63 14.29
CA ASP A 199 -14.69 12.58 15.21
C ASP A 199 -16.10 12.08 14.87
N GLY A 200 -16.28 10.77 14.99
CA GLY A 200 -17.56 10.10 14.81
C GLY A 200 -18.40 10.04 16.09
N THR A 201 -19.31 9.09 16.13
CA THR A 201 -20.23 8.87 17.27
C THR A 201 -19.76 7.78 18.24
N SER A 202 -18.76 6.98 17.84
CA SER A 202 -18.20 5.93 18.70
C SER A 202 -17.28 6.53 19.76
N GLU A 203 -17.43 6.07 21.01
CA GLU A 203 -16.53 6.38 22.13
C GLU A 203 -15.35 5.39 22.25
N LYS A 204 -15.21 4.44 21.28
CA LYS A 204 -14.12 3.48 21.29
C LYS A 204 -12.80 4.14 20.91
N ALA A 205 -11.73 3.59 21.46
CA ALA A 205 -10.39 4.05 21.12
C ALA A 205 -10.02 3.66 19.68
N LEU A 206 -9.26 4.53 19.02
CA LEU A 206 -8.54 4.18 17.80
C LEU A 206 -7.47 3.12 18.11
N THR A 207 -7.19 2.24 17.16
CA THR A 207 -6.05 1.31 17.29
C THR A 207 -4.71 2.08 17.38
N SER A 208 -3.71 1.46 17.97
CA SER A 208 -2.34 1.99 17.96
C SER A 208 -1.72 1.83 16.56
N GLY A 209 -0.67 2.63 16.27
CA GLY A 209 0.06 2.57 15.01
C GLY A 209 -0.08 3.83 14.17
N LEU A 210 0.44 3.76 12.94
CA LEU A 210 0.45 4.86 11.98
C LEU A 210 -0.29 4.43 10.71
N TYR A 211 -1.21 5.25 10.25
CA TYR A 211 -1.82 5.08 8.93
C TYR A 211 -0.78 5.37 7.86
N THR A 212 -0.66 4.48 6.90
CA THR A 212 0.24 4.61 5.76
C THR A 212 -0.60 4.82 4.50
N VAL A 213 -0.39 5.94 3.81
CA VAL A 213 -1.15 6.31 2.61
C VAL A 213 -0.34 5.97 1.37
N PHE A 214 -0.85 5.06 0.56
CA PHE A 214 -0.25 4.61 -0.69
C PHE A 214 -1.01 5.17 -1.90
N GLY A 215 -0.27 5.52 -2.95
CA GLY A 215 -0.84 5.91 -4.23
C GLY A 215 -1.63 7.22 -4.18
N ASP A 216 -1.27 8.15 -3.31
CA ASP A 216 -1.80 9.51 -3.33
C ASP A 216 -1.28 10.23 -4.58
N LYS A 217 -2.19 10.61 -5.47
CA LYS A 217 -1.86 11.30 -6.74
C LYS A 217 -1.58 12.80 -6.56
N ASN A 218 -1.97 13.39 -5.41
CA ASN A 218 -1.82 14.82 -5.14
C ASN A 218 -0.57 15.11 -4.28
N VAL A 219 0.55 14.62 -4.71
CA VAL A 219 1.85 14.85 -4.06
C VAL A 219 2.80 15.55 -5.02
N SER A 220 3.55 16.53 -4.52
CA SER A 220 4.53 17.29 -5.32
C SER A 220 5.75 16.46 -5.69
N GLN A 221 6.16 15.55 -4.80
CA GLN A 221 7.14 14.49 -5.01
C GLN A 221 6.50 13.18 -4.58
N ARG A 222 6.64 12.12 -5.36
CA ARG A 222 6.06 10.81 -5.02
C ARG A 222 6.63 10.28 -3.74
N ALA A 223 5.75 9.97 -2.81
CA ALA A 223 6.08 9.40 -1.51
C ALA A 223 4.90 8.62 -0.95
N THR A 224 5.21 7.65 -0.10
CA THR A 224 4.28 7.06 0.86
C THR A 224 4.52 7.76 2.19
N TYR A 225 3.48 8.16 2.90
CA TYR A 225 3.64 8.90 4.15
C TYR A 225 2.82 8.30 5.30
N LEU A 226 3.30 8.55 6.52
CA LEU A 226 2.76 8.03 7.77
C LEU A 226 1.96 9.12 8.48
N VAL A 227 0.77 8.78 8.95
CA VAL A 227 -0.15 9.68 9.66
C VAL A 227 -0.49 9.08 11.02
N ASP A 228 -0.41 9.86 12.10
CA ASP A 228 -0.83 9.41 13.43
C ASP A 228 -2.36 9.54 13.63
N ASN A 229 -2.82 9.12 14.81
CA ASN A 229 -4.22 9.18 15.19
C ASN A 229 -4.79 10.62 15.24
N ASP A 230 -3.95 11.63 15.37
CA ASP A 230 -4.35 13.04 15.38
C ASP A 230 -4.32 13.67 13.98
N GLY A 231 -4.07 12.87 12.93
CA GLY A 231 -3.98 13.34 11.55
C GLY A 231 -2.68 14.05 11.21
N ILE A 232 -1.64 13.88 12.02
CA ILE A 232 -0.33 14.51 11.82
C ILE A 232 0.56 13.59 10.97
N ILE A 233 1.19 14.14 9.92
CA ILE A 233 2.18 13.39 9.13
C ILE A 233 3.48 13.29 9.95
N ARG A 234 3.85 12.05 10.30
CA ARG A 234 4.97 11.71 11.19
C ARG A 234 6.17 11.08 10.48
N GLY A 235 6.09 10.91 9.17
CA GLY A 235 7.15 10.36 8.34
C GLY A 235 6.74 10.31 6.88
N GLU A 236 7.72 10.28 5.99
CA GLU A 236 7.48 10.05 4.56
C GLU A 236 8.64 9.28 3.94
N TYR A 237 8.30 8.36 3.04
CA TYR A 237 9.21 7.53 2.29
C TYR A 237 9.19 7.97 0.82
N PRO A 238 10.25 8.64 0.32
CA PRO A 238 10.35 8.96 -1.11
C PRO A 238 10.34 7.69 -1.96
N ILE A 239 9.66 7.75 -3.10
CA ILE A 239 9.63 6.70 -4.12
C ILE A 239 9.96 7.30 -5.49
N LEU A 240 10.34 6.46 -6.44
CA LEU A 240 10.81 6.91 -7.75
C LEU A 240 9.66 7.22 -8.72
N SER A 241 8.59 6.42 -8.65
CA SER A 241 7.38 6.63 -9.45
C SER A 241 6.14 6.25 -8.66
N TYR A 242 4.95 6.35 -9.28
CA TYR A 242 3.69 5.96 -8.65
C TYR A 242 3.77 4.51 -8.14
N ASN A 243 3.28 4.29 -6.92
CA ASN A 243 3.22 2.99 -6.29
C ASN A 243 1.92 2.85 -5.49
N SER A 244 1.20 1.77 -5.74
CA SER A 244 -0.05 1.39 -5.07
C SER A 244 0.12 0.25 -4.07
N MET A 245 1.32 -0.33 -3.99
CA MET A 245 1.59 -1.53 -3.20
C MET A 245 1.70 -1.21 -1.71
N ARG A 246 1.58 -2.26 -0.88
CA ARG A 246 1.65 -2.18 0.60
C ARG A 246 3.08 -2.26 1.14
N PHE A 247 3.26 -2.07 2.45
CA PHE A 247 4.43 -2.55 3.18
C PHE A 247 4.27 -4.02 3.52
N VAL A 248 5.35 -4.77 3.36
CA VAL A 248 5.44 -6.17 3.79
C VAL A 248 6.66 -6.29 4.69
N PHE A 249 6.51 -6.97 5.82
CA PHE A 249 7.58 -7.11 6.82
C PHE A 249 8.06 -8.56 6.89
N ASP A 250 9.36 -8.70 7.11
CA ASP A 250 10.05 -9.95 7.38
C ASP A 250 11.08 -9.70 8.49
N GLU A 251 10.86 -10.27 9.68
CA GLU A 251 11.67 -10.04 10.88
C GLU A 251 11.96 -8.54 11.11
N GLN A 252 13.20 -8.11 10.80
CA GLN A 252 13.66 -6.72 10.99
C GLN A 252 13.74 -5.92 9.69
N SER A 253 13.14 -6.42 8.63
CA SER A 253 13.14 -5.77 7.30
C SER A 253 11.74 -5.37 6.87
N MET A 254 11.67 -4.29 6.08
CA MET A 254 10.46 -3.83 5.41
C MET A 254 10.69 -3.78 3.90
N TYR A 255 9.77 -4.37 3.16
CA TYR A 255 9.72 -4.32 1.70
C TYR A 255 8.68 -3.32 1.25
N TYR A 256 9.00 -2.49 0.27
CA TYR A 256 8.03 -1.58 -0.35
C TYR A 256 8.38 -1.28 -1.81
N GLY A 257 7.35 -1.10 -2.63
CA GLY A 257 7.53 -0.71 -4.02
C GLY A 257 8.07 0.71 -4.12
N ILE A 258 9.08 0.91 -4.94
CA ILE A 258 9.68 2.23 -5.18
C ILE A 258 9.44 2.72 -6.60
N SER A 259 9.08 1.82 -7.51
CA SER A 259 8.64 2.11 -8.89
C SER A 259 7.86 0.94 -9.44
N ALA A 260 7.34 1.06 -10.66
CA ALA A 260 6.72 -0.06 -11.38
C ALA A 260 7.67 -1.24 -11.62
N GLU A 261 8.98 -1.03 -11.55
CA GLU A 261 9.98 -2.07 -11.83
C GLU A 261 10.69 -2.57 -10.58
N LYS A 262 10.54 -1.89 -9.42
CA LYS A 262 11.46 -2.11 -8.29
C LYS A 262 10.79 -2.15 -6.94
N ILE A 263 11.20 -3.13 -6.13
CA ILE A 263 10.90 -3.24 -4.71
C ILE A 263 12.19 -3.03 -3.93
N ALA A 264 12.18 -2.16 -2.91
CA ALA A 264 13.29 -1.99 -1.98
C ALA A 264 13.05 -2.79 -0.70
N ARG A 265 14.12 -3.36 -0.16
CA ARG A 265 14.19 -3.89 1.20
C ARG A 265 15.03 -2.95 2.05
N ILE A 266 14.47 -2.47 3.16
CA ILE A 266 15.17 -1.64 4.13
C ILE A 266 15.18 -2.31 5.51
N ASN A 267 16.24 -2.06 6.28
CA ASN A 267 16.29 -2.47 7.68
C ASN A 267 15.67 -1.40 8.61
N GLN A 268 15.56 -1.72 9.89
CA GLN A 268 14.99 -0.84 10.93
C GLN A 268 15.70 0.51 11.11
N LEU A 269 16.94 0.65 10.63
CA LEU A 269 17.69 1.91 10.63
C LEU A 269 17.40 2.76 9.39
N GLY A 270 16.60 2.26 8.44
CA GLY A 270 16.27 2.91 7.17
C GLY A 270 17.29 2.66 6.06
N GLN A 271 18.31 1.83 6.27
CA GLN A 271 19.28 1.47 5.24
C GLN A 271 18.64 0.61 4.16
N VAL A 272 18.79 0.98 2.89
CA VAL A 272 18.43 0.11 1.77
C VAL A 272 19.49 -1.00 1.66
N GLU A 273 19.10 -2.22 1.96
CA GLU A 273 19.97 -3.40 1.91
C GLU A 273 19.95 -4.06 0.54
N GLN A 274 18.78 -4.06 -0.10
CA GLN A 274 18.57 -4.70 -1.40
C GLN A 274 17.51 -3.94 -2.21
N VAL A 275 17.67 -3.96 -3.53
CA VAL A 275 16.65 -3.55 -4.49
C VAL A 275 16.44 -4.70 -5.48
N TYR A 276 15.20 -5.13 -5.61
CA TYR A 276 14.78 -6.17 -6.55
C TYR A 276 14.27 -5.48 -7.81
N ASP A 277 14.93 -5.71 -8.93
CA ASP A 277 14.65 -5.09 -10.22
C ASP A 277 14.00 -6.12 -11.15
N VAL A 278 12.68 -6.07 -11.29
CA VAL A 278 11.94 -6.96 -12.20
C VAL A 278 11.92 -6.44 -13.64
N GLY A 279 12.14 -5.13 -13.85
CA GLY A 279 12.25 -4.54 -15.18
C GLY A 279 13.39 -5.15 -15.98
N SER A 280 14.52 -5.46 -15.33
CA SER A 280 15.61 -6.19 -15.99
C SER A 280 15.24 -7.60 -16.47
N ALA A 281 14.16 -8.17 -15.97
CA ALA A 281 13.59 -9.46 -16.38
C ALA A 281 12.37 -9.31 -17.33
N GLY A 282 12.02 -8.09 -17.75
CA GLY A 282 10.92 -7.79 -18.67
C GLY A 282 9.55 -7.75 -18.03
N TYR A 283 9.46 -7.30 -16.77
CA TYR A 283 8.19 -7.17 -16.04
C TYR A 283 8.01 -5.79 -15.43
N ASN A 284 6.75 -5.35 -15.38
CA ASN A 284 6.29 -4.19 -14.62
C ASN A 284 5.36 -4.65 -13.49
N LEU A 285 5.67 -4.27 -12.26
CA LEU A 285 4.86 -4.55 -11.06
C LEU A 285 3.62 -3.66 -11.03
N HIS A 286 2.54 -4.22 -10.52
CA HIS A 286 1.32 -3.46 -10.26
C HIS A 286 0.64 -3.95 -8.98
N HIS A 287 -0.22 -3.13 -8.41
CA HIS A 287 -1.20 -3.39 -7.36
C HIS A 287 -0.68 -4.03 -6.08
N ASP A 288 -0.06 -5.22 -6.10
CA ASP A 288 0.20 -5.95 -4.86
C ASP A 288 1.38 -6.92 -4.92
N PHE A 289 1.95 -7.20 -3.75
CA PHE A 289 2.91 -8.28 -3.54
C PHE A 289 2.82 -8.80 -2.10
N THR A 290 3.36 -10.00 -1.88
CA THR A 290 3.45 -10.65 -0.57
C THR A 290 4.74 -11.47 -0.47
N LEU A 291 5.03 -12.07 0.70
CA LEU A 291 6.09 -13.06 0.89
C LEU A 291 5.50 -14.46 0.91
N ASP A 292 6.23 -15.42 0.35
CA ASP A 292 5.97 -16.84 0.58
C ASP A 292 6.67 -17.31 1.87
N LYS A 293 6.45 -18.56 2.28
CA LYS A 293 7.05 -19.14 3.50
C LYS A 293 8.57 -19.29 3.45
N GLU A 294 9.17 -19.29 2.26
CA GLU A 294 10.61 -19.31 2.04
C GLU A 294 11.23 -17.90 2.06
N GLY A 295 10.40 -16.85 2.21
CA GLY A 295 10.80 -15.45 2.19
C GLY A 295 11.06 -14.92 0.78
N ASN A 296 10.55 -15.56 -0.30
CA ASN A 296 10.58 -14.97 -1.63
C ASN A 296 9.39 -14.01 -1.80
N LEU A 297 9.55 -13.02 -2.66
CA LEU A 297 8.45 -12.11 -3.01
C LEU A 297 7.60 -12.73 -4.12
N LEU A 298 6.29 -12.75 -3.92
CA LEU A 298 5.29 -13.03 -4.95
C LEU A 298 4.63 -11.71 -5.33
N ALA A 299 4.69 -11.32 -6.60
CA ALA A 299 4.21 -10.01 -7.03
C ALA A 299 3.36 -10.11 -8.29
N LEU A 300 2.31 -9.28 -8.34
CA LEU A 300 1.50 -9.09 -9.53
C LEU A 300 2.29 -8.29 -10.56
N ALA A 301 2.25 -8.70 -11.83
CA ALA A 301 3.06 -8.12 -12.88
C ALA A 301 2.38 -8.09 -14.24
N THR A 302 2.81 -7.17 -15.07
CA THR A 302 2.61 -7.14 -16.52
C THR A 302 3.89 -7.62 -17.21
N SER A 303 3.80 -8.49 -18.19
CA SER A 303 4.93 -8.85 -19.06
C SER A 303 5.08 -7.82 -20.15
N GLU A 304 6.27 -7.21 -20.27
CA GLU A 304 6.60 -6.25 -21.35
C GLU A 304 6.41 -6.88 -22.74
N GLU A 305 6.83 -8.16 -22.91
CA GLU A 305 6.64 -8.88 -24.17
C GLU A 305 5.15 -9.04 -24.53
N ALA A 306 4.29 -9.37 -23.54
CA ALA A 306 2.86 -9.52 -23.77
C ALA A 306 2.18 -8.17 -24.05
N GLU A 307 2.63 -7.11 -23.37
CA GLU A 307 2.14 -5.76 -23.62
C GLU A 307 2.55 -5.25 -25.01
N GLU A 308 3.78 -5.42 -25.42
CA GLU A 308 4.25 -5.00 -26.74
C GLU A 308 3.59 -5.78 -27.89
N LYS A 309 3.42 -7.10 -27.71
CA LYS A 309 2.91 -7.99 -28.76
C LYS A 309 1.39 -7.99 -28.87
N ASP A 310 0.70 -8.13 -27.74
CA ASP A 310 -0.72 -8.38 -27.65
C ASP A 310 -1.49 -7.21 -27.01
N ASN A 311 -0.81 -6.15 -26.59
CA ASN A 311 -1.35 -5.04 -25.81
C ASN A 311 -1.94 -5.48 -24.45
N LEU A 312 -1.48 -6.62 -23.93
CA LEU A 312 -2.02 -7.35 -22.76
C LEU A 312 -1.32 -6.93 -21.49
N VAL A 313 -2.09 -6.62 -20.45
CA VAL A 313 -1.59 -6.13 -19.16
C VAL A 313 -2.21 -6.86 -17.96
N GLU A 314 -1.58 -6.73 -16.78
CA GLU A 314 -2.07 -7.07 -15.44
C GLU A 314 -2.52 -8.52 -15.23
N ASP A 315 -1.83 -9.46 -15.86
CA ASP A 315 -2.21 -10.88 -15.92
C ASP A 315 -1.09 -11.87 -15.62
N ARG A 316 -0.01 -11.41 -14.95
CA ARG A 316 1.11 -12.27 -14.54
C ARG A 316 1.31 -12.26 -13.05
N ILE A 317 1.88 -13.35 -12.53
CA ILE A 317 2.48 -13.39 -11.20
C ILE A 317 3.93 -13.82 -11.35
N VAL A 318 4.83 -13.09 -10.69
CA VAL A 318 6.25 -13.40 -10.64
C VAL A 318 6.70 -13.70 -9.22
N GLN A 319 7.60 -14.67 -9.07
CA GLN A 319 8.34 -14.93 -7.85
C GLN A 319 9.73 -14.32 -7.97
N ILE A 320 10.15 -13.59 -6.96
CA ILE A 320 11.46 -12.99 -6.86
C ILE A 320 12.21 -13.66 -5.71
N ASN A 321 13.26 -14.39 -6.00
CA ASN A 321 14.09 -14.98 -4.96
C ASN A 321 14.86 -13.88 -4.22
N THR A 322 14.54 -13.65 -2.96
CA THR A 322 15.09 -12.53 -2.18
C THR A 322 16.59 -12.65 -1.88
N LYS A 323 17.16 -13.86 -1.97
CA LYS A 323 18.60 -14.10 -1.74
C LYS A 323 19.43 -13.85 -3.00
N THR A 324 18.89 -14.11 -4.19
CA THR A 324 19.62 -14.04 -5.45
C THR A 324 19.15 -12.92 -6.38
N GLY A 325 17.97 -12.34 -6.14
CA GLY A 325 17.31 -11.38 -7.02
C GLY A 325 16.72 -12.00 -8.30
N LYS A 326 16.79 -13.35 -8.46
CA LYS A 326 16.29 -14.02 -9.66
C LYS A 326 14.75 -13.94 -9.72
N VAL A 327 14.23 -13.53 -10.87
CA VAL A 327 12.79 -13.46 -11.18
C VAL A 327 12.37 -14.69 -11.98
N LYS A 328 11.24 -15.31 -11.60
CA LYS A 328 10.59 -16.44 -12.28
C LYS A 328 9.11 -16.13 -12.43
N GLN A 329 8.55 -16.24 -13.63
CA GLN A 329 7.10 -16.23 -13.80
C GLN A 329 6.51 -17.53 -13.22
N ILE A 330 5.50 -17.41 -12.36
CA ILE A 330 4.78 -18.54 -11.77
C ILE A 330 3.35 -18.65 -12.28
N ALA A 331 2.77 -17.56 -12.82
CA ALA A 331 1.44 -17.58 -13.41
C ALA A 331 1.39 -16.79 -14.73
N ASP A 332 0.67 -17.36 -15.70
CA ASP A 332 0.21 -16.72 -16.93
C ASP A 332 -1.30 -16.98 -17.05
N PHE A 333 -2.12 -15.97 -16.78
CA PHE A 333 -3.56 -16.12 -16.77
C PHE A 333 -4.16 -16.33 -18.16
N LYS A 334 -3.49 -15.87 -19.24
CA LYS A 334 -3.90 -16.20 -20.60
C LYS A 334 -3.76 -17.70 -20.90
N ALA A 335 -2.74 -18.34 -20.33
CA ALA A 335 -2.56 -19.78 -20.43
C ALA A 335 -3.47 -20.57 -19.47
N LEU A 336 -3.75 -20.02 -18.28
CA LEU A 336 -4.59 -20.65 -17.25
C LEU A 336 -6.09 -20.60 -17.61
N LEU A 337 -6.55 -19.50 -18.25
CA LEU A 337 -7.96 -19.22 -18.55
C LEU A 337 -8.20 -18.94 -20.04
N PRO A 338 -7.75 -19.80 -20.97
CA PRO A 338 -7.79 -19.51 -22.42
C PRO A 338 -9.20 -19.19 -22.95
N ASP A 339 -10.25 -19.83 -22.42
CA ASP A 339 -11.62 -19.58 -22.87
C ASP A 339 -12.13 -18.19 -22.45
N LEU A 340 -11.69 -17.68 -21.30
CA LEU A 340 -11.97 -16.29 -20.89
C LEU A 340 -11.35 -15.32 -21.90
N TYR A 341 -10.08 -15.51 -22.24
CA TYR A 341 -9.35 -14.62 -23.14
C TYR A 341 -9.88 -14.66 -24.60
N GLN A 342 -10.58 -15.73 -24.99
CA GLN A 342 -11.30 -15.76 -26.26
C GLN A 342 -12.58 -14.91 -26.25
N LEU A 343 -13.25 -14.78 -25.10
CA LEU A 343 -14.47 -14.00 -24.94
C LEU A 343 -14.20 -12.52 -24.62
N ALA A 344 -13.13 -12.26 -23.90
CA ALA A 344 -12.76 -10.92 -23.41
C ALA A 344 -12.09 -10.11 -24.53
N THR A 345 -12.87 -9.56 -25.44
CA THR A 345 -12.38 -8.83 -26.62
C THR A 345 -12.39 -7.32 -26.48
N GLY A 346 -12.98 -6.79 -25.40
CA GLY A 346 -12.98 -5.36 -25.09
C GLY A 346 -11.65 -4.89 -24.54
N ILE A 347 -11.44 -3.59 -24.52
CA ILE A 347 -10.23 -2.92 -24.02
C ILE A 347 -10.58 -2.00 -22.86
N GLU A 348 -9.64 -1.80 -21.94
CA GLU A 348 -9.75 -0.92 -20.78
C GLU A 348 -10.07 0.52 -21.22
N THR A 349 -11.01 1.18 -20.56
CA THR A 349 -11.46 2.53 -20.94
C THR A 349 -11.24 3.58 -19.84
N ILE A 350 -11.04 3.17 -18.60
CA ILE A 350 -11.18 4.03 -17.41
C ILE A 350 -9.83 4.37 -16.76
N THR A 351 -8.92 3.42 -16.66
CA THR A 351 -7.68 3.57 -15.89
C THR A 351 -6.53 4.16 -16.70
N SER A 352 -5.34 4.23 -16.11
CA SER A 352 -4.10 4.58 -16.83
C SER A 352 -3.76 3.61 -17.95
N TYR A 353 -4.41 2.44 -18.00
CA TYR A 353 -4.30 1.44 -19.04
C TYR A 353 -5.35 1.57 -20.16
N ALA A 354 -6.06 2.73 -20.24
CA ALA A 354 -7.01 2.98 -21.32
C ALA A 354 -6.41 2.67 -22.69
N GLY A 355 -7.09 1.82 -23.46
CA GLY A 355 -6.62 1.31 -24.74
C GLY A 355 -5.81 0.00 -24.66
N LYS A 356 -5.57 -0.55 -23.46
CA LYS A 356 -4.92 -1.84 -23.23
C LYS A 356 -5.96 -2.97 -23.16
N TRP A 357 -5.52 -4.20 -23.42
CA TRP A 357 -6.30 -5.40 -23.23
C TRP A 357 -6.04 -5.98 -21.84
N ASP A 358 -7.06 -5.96 -20.98
CA ASP A 358 -6.95 -6.30 -19.55
C ASP A 358 -8.11 -7.23 -19.13
N PRO A 359 -8.11 -8.51 -19.54
CA PRO A 359 -9.21 -9.43 -19.29
C PRO A 359 -9.40 -9.88 -17.85
N ILE A 360 -8.38 -9.71 -17.00
CA ILE A 360 -8.38 -10.26 -15.64
C ILE A 360 -8.18 -9.17 -14.58
N HIS A 361 -7.33 -8.20 -14.79
CA HIS A 361 -7.03 -7.11 -13.88
C HIS A 361 -6.77 -7.57 -12.45
N LEU A 362 -5.66 -8.27 -12.24
CA LEU A 362 -5.29 -8.72 -10.90
C LEU A 362 -4.96 -7.54 -9.99
N ASN A 363 -5.52 -7.49 -8.78
CA ASN A 363 -5.33 -6.36 -7.88
C ASN A 363 -4.98 -6.71 -6.44
N THR A 364 -5.01 -8.00 -6.06
CA THR A 364 -4.58 -8.47 -4.74
C THR A 364 -3.96 -9.85 -4.84
N ILE A 365 -2.93 -10.10 -4.04
CA ILE A 365 -2.33 -11.42 -3.84
C ILE A 365 -2.11 -11.68 -2.36
N GLN A 366 -2.52 -12.86 -1.88
CA GLN A 366 -2.28 -13.38 -0.54
C GLN A 366 -1.62 -14.74 -0.65
N TYR A 367 -0.62 -15.00 0.20
CA TYR A 367 -0.04 -16.33 0.35
C TYR A 367 -0.74 -17.06 1.51
N VAL A 368 -1.06 -18.31 1.31
CA VAL A 368 -1.70 -19.20 2.30
C VAL A 368 -0.67 -20.20 2.81
N GLU A 369 -0.74 -20.59 4.09
CA GLU A 369 0.28 -21.46 4.71
C GLU A 369 0.40 -22.85 4.06
N ASP A 370 -0.67 -23.33 3.41
CA ASP A 370 -0.68 -24.58 2.64
C ASP A 370 0.16 -24.53 1.35
N GLY A 371 0.72 -23.36 1.00
CA GLY A 371 1.52 -23.13 -0.19
C GLY A 371 0.69 -22.69 -1.41
N SER A 372 -0.60 -22.45 -1.23
CA SER A 372 -1.47 -21.86 -2.24
C SER A 372 -1.42 -20.33 -2.20
N ILE A 373 -2.03 -19.69 -3.20
CA ILE A 373 -2.24 -18.25 -3.23
C ILE A 373 -3.73 -17.93 -3.48
N ILE A 374 -4.18 -16.84 -2.88
CA ILE A 374 -5.48 -16.26 -3.18
C ILE A 374 -5.24 -14.95 -3.93
N VAL A 375 -5.87 -14.80 -5.09
CA VAL A 375 -5.79 -13.62 -5.93
C VAL A 375 -7.17 -13.04 -6.21
N SER A 376 -7.22 -11.74 -6.42
CA SER A 376 -8.44 -11.02 -6.76
C SER A 376 -8.35 -10.45 -8.16
N SER A 377 -9.37 -10.72 -8.97
CA SER A 377 -9.59 -10.16 -10.30
C SER A 377 -10.73 -9.14 -10.26
N ARG A 378 -10.41 -7.87 -10.51
CA ARG A 378 -11.41 -6.80 -10.64
C ARG A 378 -12.34 -7.08 -11.84
N GLU A 379 -11.74 -7.37 -12.99
CA GLU A 379 -12.44 -7.44 -14.26
C GLU A 379 -13.47 -8.58 -14.31
N THR A 380 -13.17 -9.70 -13.65
CA THR A 380 -14.12 -10.81 -13.53
C THR A 380 -14.89 -10.83 -12.22
N SER A 381 -14.68 -9.85 -11.33
CA SER A 381 -15.28 -9.82 -9.98
C SER A 381 -15.12 -11.15 -9.24
N THR A 382 -13.96 -11.79 -9.40
CA THR A 382 -13.68 -13.13 -8.90
C THR A 382 -12.49 -13.14 -7.95
N ILE A 383 -12.64 -13.86 -6.84
CA ILE A 383 -11.52 -14.25 -5.99
C ILE A 383 -11.17 -15.70 -6.36
N MET A 384 -9.90 -16.00 -6.56
CA MET A 384 -9.43 -17.32 -7.00
C MET A 384 -8.43 -17.86 -6.00
N LYS A 385 -8.58 -19.12 -5.58
CA LYS A 385 -7.51 -19.86 -4.92
C LYS A 385 -6.79 -20.72 -5.96
N LEU A 386 -5.45 -20.61 -5.95
CA LEU A 386 -4.57 -21.30 -6.88
C LEU A 386 -3.51 -22.07 -6.10
N SER A 387 -3.30 -23.33 -6.43
CA SER A 387 -2.31 -24.21 -5.82
C SER A 387 -1.22 -24.64 -6.80
N ASN A 388 -0.23 -25.40 -6.29
CA ASN A 388 0.91 -25.90 -7.06
C ASN A 388 1.73 -24.79 -7.75
N ILE A 389 1.91 -23.65 -7.08
CA ILE A 389 2.57 -22.46 -7.62
C ILE A 389 4.02 -22.67 -8.04
N GLU A 390 4.70 -23.69 -7.49
CA GLU A 390 6.09 -24.02 -7.80
C GLU A 390 6.26 -24.90 -9.04
N ASP A 391 5.23 -25.65 -9.44
CA ASP A 391 5.28 -26.64 -10.50
C ASP A 391 4.24 -26.37 -11.60
N ALA A 392 3.05 -26.90 -11.48
CA ALA A 392 1.98 -26.77 -12.47
C ALA A 392 0.76 -26.10 -11.83
N LEU A 393 0.71 -24.78 -11.89
CA LEU A 393 -0.36 -23.96 -11.32
C LEU A 393 -1.75 -24.53 -11.65
N SER A 394 -2.59 -24.71 -10.65
CA SER A 394 -3.95 -25.22 -10.78
C SER A 394 -4.96 -24.35 -10.05
N ILE A 395 -6.19 -24.35 -10.53
CA ILE A 395 -7.32 -23.65 -9.92
C ILE A 395 -7.97 -24.60 -8.92
N ASP A 396 -8.08 -24.15 -7.66
CA ASP A 396 -8.80 -24.89 -6.63
C ASP A 396 -10.29 -24.50 -6.62
N TYR A 397 -10.57 -23.19 -6.53
CA TYR A 397 -11.94 -22.67 -6.57
C TYR A 397 -12.00 -21.19 -6.99
N PHE A 398 -13.22 -20.75 -7.30
CA PHE A 398 -13.60 -19.36 -7.50
C PHE A 398 -14.69 -18.94 -6.50
N ILE A 399 -14.60 -17.72 -5.98
CA ILE A 399 -15.69 -17.02 -5.30
C ILE A 399 -16.14 -15.90 -6.24
N SER A 400 -17.33 -16.06 -6.82
CA SER A 400 -17.90 -15.17 -7.82
C SER A 400 -19.40 -15.47 -7.96
N ASP A 401 -20.14 -14.60 -8.63
CA ASP A 401 -21.47 -14.98 -9.11
C ASP A 401 -21.33 -15.97 -10.28
N GLU A 402 -22.16 -17.00 -10.32
CA GLU A 402 -22.13 -18.04 -11.35
C GLU A 402 -22.28 -17.46 -12.77
N SER A 403 -23.05 -16.36 -12.91
CA SER A 403 -23.28 -15.70 -14.21
C SER A 403 -22.00 -15.21 -14.89
N VAL A 404 -20.96 -14.90 -14.12
CA VAL A 404 -19.66 -14.43 -14.63
C VAL A 404 -18.98 -15.52 -15.46
N TRP A 405 -19.08 -16.77 -15.01
CA TRP A 405 -18.38 -17.94 -15.59
C TRP A 405 -19.27 -18.81 -16.48
N LYS A 406 -20.57 -18.49 -16.54
CA LYS A 406 -21.51 -19.20 -17.38
C LYS A 406 -21.15 -19.09 -18.88
N GLY A 407 -20.89 -20.21 -19.51
CA GLY A 407 -20.49 -20.26 -20.91
C GLY A 407 -19.03 -19.90 -21.19
N VAL A 408 -18.20 -19.78 -20.14
CA VAL A 408 -16.75 -19.61 -20.24
C VAL A 408 -16.09 -20.97 -19.99
N GLY A 409 -15.85 -21.74 -21.01
CA GLY A 409 -15.31 -23.10 -20.90
C GLY A 409 -16.05 -23.95 -19.86
N ASN A 410 -15.30 -24.60 -18.97
CA ASN A 410 -15.80 -25.38 -17.85
C ASN A 410 -15.56 -24.69 -16.48
N TYR A 411 -15.23 -23.38 -16.46
CA TYR A 411 -14.79 -22.69 -15.24
C TYR A 411 -15.90 -22.48 -14.22
N SER A 412 -17.18 -22.54 -14.61
CA SER A 412 -18.29 -22.55 -13.65
C SER A 412 -18.24 -23.70 -12.66
N ASN A 413 -17.54 -24.79 -12.96
CA ASN A 413 -17.35 -25.93 -12.04
C ASN A 413 -16.44 -25.60 -10.84
N PHE A 414 -15.68 -24.52 -10.89
CA PHE A 414 -14.82 -24.06 -9.81
C PHE A 414 -15.52 -23.05 -8.87
N VAL A 415 -16.71 -22.56 -9.25
CA VAL A 415 -17.43 -21.56 -8.44
C VAL A 415 -18.01 -22.23 -7.19
N LEU A 416 -17.64 -21.73 -6.01
CA LEU A 416 -18.21 -22.19 -4.75
C LEU A 416 -19.69 -21.80 -4.64
N GLU A 417 -20.49 -22.64 -3.95
CA GLU A 417 -21.90 -22.36 -3.69
C GLU A 417 -22.09 -21.32 -2.58
N LYS A 418 -23.07 -20.43 -2.75
CA LYS A 418 -23.48 -19.49 -1.70
C LYS A 418 -24.39 -20.20 -0.68
N GLU A 419 -24.07 -20.14 0.62
CA GLU A 419 -24.93 -20.74 1.66
C GLU A 419 -26.18 -19.92 1.97
N SER A 420 -26.23 -18.63 1.54
CA SER A 420 -27.38 -17.74 1.75
C SER A 420 -27.61 -16.85 0.54
N ASP A 421 -28.78 -16.17 0.51
CA ASP A 421 -29.13 -15.26 -0.58
C ASP A 421 -28.51 -13.88 -0.33
N PHE A 422 -27.41 -13.56 -1.04
CA PHE A 422 -26.77 -12.26 -1.07
C PHE A 422 -26.15 -11.98 -2.45
N VAL A 423 -25.95 -10.71 -2.75
CA VAL A 423 -25.24 -10.30 -3.97
C VAL A 423 -23.73 -10.45 -3.75
N SER A 424 -23.06 -11.20 -4.62
CA SER A 424 -21.60 -11.40 -4.58
C SER A 424 -20.86 -10.06 -4.79
N GLN A 425 -19.58 -10.05 -4.46
CA GLN A 425 -18.72 -8.89 -4.69
C GLN A 425 -18.66 -8.51 -6.17
N LEU A 426 -18.41 -7.21 -6.42
CA LEU A 426 -18.30 -6.67 -7.76
C LEU A 426 -17.17 -5.65 -7.87
N GLY A 427 -16.16 -5.93 -8.69
CA GLY A 427 -15.01 -5.08 -8.90
C GLY A 427 -14.12 -4.90 -7.66
N GLN A 428 -14.11 -5.87 -6.76
CA GLN A 428 -13.51 -5.82 -5.42
C GLN A 428 -11.99 -5.54 -5.44
N HIS A 429 -11.52 -4.94 -4.32
CA HIS A 429 -10.12 -4.66 -4.04
C HIS A 429 -9.74 -5.10 -2.62
N SER A 430 -8.44 -5.19 -2.35
CA SER A 430 -7.91 -5.42 -0.99
C SER A 430 -8.44 -6.69 -0.32
N VAL A 431 -8.58 -7.78 -1.08
CA VAL A 431 -8.95 -9.08 -0.54
C VAL A 431 -7.88 -9.53 0.45
N THR A 432 -8.29 -9.88 1.67
CA THR A 432 -7.39 -10.32 2.74
C THR A 432 -7.86 -11.65 3.30
N TYR A 433 -6.93 -12.60 3.37
CA TYR A 433 -7.10 -13.91 3.99
C TYR A 433 -6.82 -13.83 5.50
N VAL A 434 -7.69 -14.44 6.30
CA VAL A 434 -7.57 -14.47 7.76
C VAL A 434 -7.88 -15.86 8.28
N GLU A 435 -6.90 -16.46 8.94
CA GLU A 435 -7.10 -17.66 9.74
C GLU A 435 -7.70 -17.29 11.10
N ASP A 436 -8.60 -18.13 11.58
CA ASP A 436 -9.17 -18.00 12.91
C ASP A 436 -9.16 -19.37 13.60
N ALA A 437 -8.44 -19.47 14.70
CA ALA A 437 -8.28 -20.72 15.46
C ALA A 437 -9.60 -21.27 16.04
N THR A 438 -10.70 -20.53 15.98
CA THR A 438 -12.03 -20.98 16.41
C THR A 438 -12.80 -21.71 15.31
N LEU A 439 -12.33 -21.64 14.06
CA LEU A 439 -12.93 -22.29 12.91
C LEU A 439 -12.49 -23.75 12.78
N GLU A 440 -13.23 -24.53 12.01
CA GLU A 440 -12.85 -25.90 11.66
C GLU A 440 -11.74 -25.90 10.60
N GLU A 441 -10.97 -26.98 10.52
CA GLU A 441 -9.96 -27.16 9.46
C GLU A 441 -10.60 -27.03 8.07
N GLY A 442 -10.00 -26.23 7.19
CA GLY A 442 -10.53 -25.91 5.87
C GLY A 442 -11.53 -24.75 5.86
N GLN A 443 -11.75 -24.11 7.01
CA GLN A 443 -12.53 -22.88 7.10
C GLN A 443 -11.63 -21.67 7.42
N TYR A 444 -11.94 -20.52 6.85
CA TYR A 444 -11.25 -19.24 7.08
C TYR A 444 -12.10 -18.07 6.64
N TYR A 445 -11.69 -16.87 7.00
CA TYR A 445 -12.36 -15.66 6.54
C TYR A 445 -11.61 -15.03 5.36
N LEU A 446 -12.39 -14.45 4.44
CA LEU A 446 -11.92 -13.46 3.48
C LEU A 446 -12.68 -12.16 3.71
N TYR A 447 -11.98 -11.04 3.81
CA TYR A 447 -12.64 -9.73 3.77
C TYR A 447 -12.08 -8.86 2.66
N MET A 448 -12.88 -7.90 2.21
CA MET A 448 -12.53 -7.06 1.07
C MET A 448 -13.28 -5.74 1.05
N PHE A 449 -12.75 -4.80 0.29
CA PHE A 449 -13.52 -3.66 -0.20
C PHE A 449 -14.26 -4.09 -1.46
N ASN A 450 -15.57 -4.29 -1.37
CA ASN A 450 -16.45 -4.54 -2.49
C ASN A 450 -16.82 -3.18 -3.13
N ASN A 451 -16.25 -2.86 -4.28
CA ASN A 451 -16.50 -1.59 -4.96
C ASN A 451 -17.95 -1.45 -5.42
N ASN A 452 -18.65 -2.57 -5.61
CA ASN A 452 -20.04 -2.63 -6.07
C ASN A 452 -20.23 -1.90 -7.42
N SER A 453 -19.24 -2.04 -8.29
CA SER A 453 -19.09 -1.27 -9.52
C SER A 453 -19.21 -2.15 -10.77
N LYS A 454 -20.08 -1.74 -11.70
CA LYS A 454 -20.30 -2.36 -13.04
C LYS A 454 -19.15 -2.01 -14.00
N ILE A 455 -17.94 -2.46 -13.71
CA ILE A 455 -16.78 -2.30 -14.59
C ILE A 455 -16.38 -3.67 -15.09
N MET A 456 -16.57 -3.92 -16.38
CA MET A 456 -16.13 -5.12 -17.10
C MET A 456 -15.90 -4.73 -18.57
N ASP A 457 -14.82 -4.00 -18.79
CA ASP A 457 -14.50 -3.44 -20.11
C ASP A 457 -14.13 -4.54 -21.12
N SER A 458 -13.58 -5.64 -20.65
CA SER A 458 -13.20 -6.78 -21.49
C SER A 458 -14.41 -7.51 -22.11
N ARG A 459 -15.57 -7.49 -21.44
CA ARG A 459 -16.82 -8.14 -21.90
C ARG A 459 -17.98 -7.15 -21.91
N THR A 460 -17.99 -6.24 -22.87
CA THR A 460 -18.92 -5.10 -22.98
C THR A 460 -20.41 -5.47 -23.05
N ASN A 461 -20.74 -6.74 -23.37
CA ASN A 461 -22.13 -7.25 -23.43
C ASN A 461 -22.48 -8.14 -22.23
N PHE A 462 -21.77 -8.02 -21.11
CA PHE A 462 -22.07 -8.80 -19.91
C PHE A 462 -23.48 -8.49 -19.39
N ASP A 463 -24.21 -9.52 -18.98
CA ASP A 463 -25.56 -9.40 -18.41
C ASP A 463 -25.49 -9.08 -16.91
N TRP A 464 -25.76 -7.84 -16.57
CA TRP A 464 -25.72 -7.32 -15.19
C TRP A 464 -26.95 -7.68 -14.34
N SER A 465 -27.87 -8.53 -14.82
CA SER A 465 -29.11 -8.86 -14.11
C SER A 465 -28.90 -9.53 -12.74
N ALA A 466 -27.76 -10.21 -12.55
CA ALA A 466 -27.37 -10.80 -11.26
C ALA A 466 -26.91 -9.75 -10.21
N TYR A 467 -26.72 -8.51 -10.63
CA TYR A 467 -26.20 -7.41 -9.78
C TYR A 467 -27.15 -6.20 -9.80
N PRO A 468 -28.36 -6.33 -9.24
CA PRO A 468 -29.39 -5.29 -9.36
C PRO A 468 -29.00 -3.95 -8.70
N ASP A 469 -28.26 -4.00 -7.58
CA ASP A 469 -27.84 -2.84 -6.79
C ASP A 469 -26.39 -2.44 -7.05
N SER A 470 -25.92 -2.56 -8.28
CA SER A 470 -24.56 -2.19 -8.68
C SER A 470 -24.57 -0.89 -9.48
N PHE A 471 -23.44 -0.16 -9.45
CA PHE A 471 -23.36 1.21 -9.94
C PHE A 471 -22.33 1.34 -11.08
N SER A 472 -22.41 2.43 -11.84
CA SER A 472 -21.44 2.74 -12.89
C SER A 472 -20.14 3.33 -12.30
N ASP A 473 -19.15 3.54 -13.16
CA ASP A 473 -17.92 4.29 -12.82
C ASP A 473 -18.19 5.75 -12.43
N GLN A 474 -19.33 6.31 -12.85
CA GLN A 474 -19.78 7.64 -12.49
C GLN A 474 -20.64 7.59 -11.23
N SER A 475 -20.13 8.13 -10.13
CA SER A 475 -20.86 8.22 -8.86
C SER A 475 -22.08 9.11 -8.97
N THR A 476 -23.21 8.64 -8.43
CA THR A 476 -24.45 9.40 -8.25
C THR A 476 -24.90 9.37 -6.80
N ASP A 477 -25.82 10.27 -6.41
CA ASP A 477 -26.37 10.29 -5.06
C ASP A 477 -27.09 8.98 -4.74
N GLY A 478 -26.70 8.34 -3.64
CA GLY A 478 -27.23 7.07 -3.19
C GLY A 478 -26.39 5.85 -3.59
N ASP A 479 -25.36 6.01 -4.40
CA ASP A 479 -24.41 4.94 -4.70
C ASP A 479 -23.55 4.62 -3.46
N TYR A 480 -23.22 3.34 -3.28
CA TYR A 480 -22.40 2.87 -2.16
C TYR A 480 -21.49 1.71 -2.56
N SER A 481 -20.36 1.62 -1.89
CA SER A 481 -19.50 0.44 -1.83
C SER A 481 -19.72 -0.30 -0.51
N ARG A 482 -19.07 -1.43 -0.30
CA ARG A 482 -19.18 -2.21 0.94
C ARG A 482 -17.83 -2.73 1.43
N TYR A 483 -17.63 -2.74 2.73
CA TYR A 483 -16.85 -3.79 3.35
C TYR A 483 -17.66 -5.07 3.30
N SER A 484 -17.05 -6.19 2.94
CA SER A 484 -17.68 -7.50 2.95
C SER A 484 -16.74 -8.54 3.53
N LYS A 485 -17.25 -9.41 4.42
CA LYS A 485 -16.51 -10.52 5.02
C LYS A 485 -17.23 -11.84 4.73
N TYR A 486 -16.49 -12.78 4.17
CA TYR A 486 -16.99 -14.12 3.88
C TYR A 486 -16.36 -15.14 4.81
N LEU A 487 -17.15 -16.10 5.28
CA LEU A 487 -16.69 -17.39 5.76
C LEU A 487 -16.61 -18.33 4.56
N VAL A 488 -15.44 -18.89 4.30
CA VAL A 488 -15.21 -19.91 3.28
C VAL A 488 -15.09 -21.26 3.95
N ASP A 489 -15.77 -22.28 3.42
CA ASP A 489 -15.70 -23.67 3.84
C ASP A 489 -15.29 -24.55 2.64
N GLU A 490 -13.99 -24.84 2.56
CA GLU A 490 -13.45 -25.65 1.46
C GLU A 490 -13.95 -27.10 1.48
N ASN A 491 -14.27 -27.64 2.67
CA ASN A 491 -14.75 -29.00 2.82
C ASN A 491 -16.15 -29.19 2.23
N LYS A 492 -16.98 -28.13 2.34
CA LYS A 492 -18.32 -28.13 1.75
C LYS A 492 -18.34 -27.56 0.33
N GLY A 493 -17.32 -26.80 -0.06
CA GLY A 493 -17.30 -26.06 -1.32
C GLY A 493 -18.26 -24.86 -1.30
N THR A 494 -18.37 -24.17 -0.15
CA THR A 494 -19.34 -23.08 0.05
C THR A 494 -18.68 -21.80 0.58
N TYR A 495 -19.39 -20.68 0.46
CA TYR A 495 -19.06 -19.44 1.15
C TYR A 495 -20.32 -18.70 1.60
N GLU A 496 -20.20 -17.95 2.70
CA GLU A 496 -21.29 -17.21 3.33
C GLU A 496 -20.86 -15.77 3.64
N LEU A 497 -21.75 -14.79 3.44
CA LEU A 497 -21.56 -13.41 3.89
C LEU A 497 -21.85 -13.32 5.38
N VAL A 498 -20.81 -13.12 6.21
CA VAL A 498 -20.94 -13.10 7.69
C VAL A 498 -20.91 -11.69 8.26
N ASP A 499 -20.37 -10.70 7.52
CA ASP A 499 -20.38 -9.30 7.93
C ASP A 499 -20.32 -8.37 6.71
N SER A 500 -20.97 -7.19 6.82
CA SER A 500 -20.96 -6.18 5.77
C SER A 500 -21.29 -4.78 6.31
N LEU A 501 -20.63 -3.76 5.75
CA LEU A 501 -20.87 -2.35 6.05
C LEU A 501 -20.98 -1.56 4.75
N GLU A 502 -22.07 -0.80 4.56
CA GLU A 502 -22.16 0.18 3.47
C GLU A 502 -21.25 1.38 3.76
N VAL A 503 -20.46 1.77 2.76
CA VAL A 503 -19.49 2.84 2.85
C VAL A 503 -19.59 3.76 1.62
N PRO A 504 -19.03 4.97 1.66
CA PRO A 504 -19.07 5.86 0.50
C PRO A 504 -18.57 5.20 -0.77
N TYR A 505 -19.27 5.45 -1.87
CA TYR A 505 -19.00 4.80 -3.17
C TYR A 505 -17.60 5.13 -3.70
N SER A 506 -16.91 4.09 -4.13
CA SER A 506 -15.65 4.19 -4.84
C SER A 506 -15.61 3.11 -5.93
N ALA A 507 -15.75 3.51 -7.18
CA ALA A 507 -15.91 2.59 -8.31
C ALA A 507 -14.70 1.67 -8.54
N PHE A 508 -13.50 2.09 -8.14
CA PHE A 508 -12.24 1.34 -8.23
C PHE A 508 -11.28 1.79 -7.13
N VAL A 509 -10.07 1.24 -7.07
CA VAL A 509 -9.09 1.40 -5.98
C VAL A 509 -9.70 1.00 -4.62
N SER A 510 -9.21 1.56 -3.52
CA SER A 510 -9.75 1.38 -2.17
C SER A 510 -9.16 0.22 -1.37
N SER A 511 -9.31 0.29 -0.06
CA SER A 511 -8.85 -0.75 0.84
C SER A 511 -9.69 -0.84 2.12
N VAL A 512 -9.63 -2.01 2.74
CA VAL A 512 -10.11 -2.27 4.10
C VAL A 512 -9.05 -3.03 4.88
N GLN A 513 -9.06 -2.86 6.21
CA GLN A 513 -8.21 -3.62 7.12
C GLN A 513 -8.93 -3.84 8.44
N GLU A 514 -9.09 -5.09 8.86
CA GLU A 514 -9.50 -5.43 10.22
C GLU A 514 -8.32 -5.27 11.19
N MET A 515 -8.57 -4.67 12.36
CA MET A 515 -7.56 -4.34 13.36
C MET A 515 -8.09 -4.66 14.76
N GLY A 516 -8.17 -5.95 15.09
CA GLY A 516 -8.85 -6.40 16.31
C GLY A 516 -10.36 -6.08 16.26
N ASP A 517 -10.84 -5.25 17.19
CA ASP A 517 -12.24 -4.81 17.24
C ASP A 517 -12.55 -3.63 16.28
N ASN A 518 -11.56 -3.07 15.60
CA ASN A 518 -11.76 -1.91 14.72
C ASN A 518 -11.59 -2.28 13.24
N LEU A 519 -12.22 -1.51 12.38
CA LEU A 519 -12.18 -1.64 10.93
C LEU A 519 -11.73 -0.32 10.30
N LEU A 520 -10.65 -0.34 9.54
CA LEU A 520 -10.21 0.79 8.72
C LEU A 520 -10.76 0.62 7.30
N VAL A 521 -11.42 1.66 6.79
CA VAL A 521 -11.97 1.70 5.43
C VAL A 521 -11.46 2.94 4.71
N ASN A 522 -10.92 2.73 3.50
CA ASN A 522 -10.50 3.79 2.59
C ASN A 522 -11.26 3.66 1.26
N PRO A 523 -12.37 4.41 1.07
CA PRO A 523 -13.00 4.58 -0.24
C PRO A 523 -12.14 5.54 -1.09
N GLY A 524 -11.15 5.00 -1.80
CA GLY A 524 -10.02 5.75 -2.34
C GLY A 524 -10.37 6.92 -3.25
N LEU A 525 -11.48 6.86 -4.01
CA LEU A 525 -11.94 7.96 -4.86
C LEU A 525 -12.57 9.12 -4.07
N GLN A 526 -12.93 8.90 -2.81
CA GLN A 526 -13.52 9.93 -1.95
C GLN A 526 -12.46 10.78 -1.24
N GLY A 527 -11.19 10.36 -1.30
CA GLY A 527 -10.09 11.06 -0.63
C GLY A 527 -10.22 11.09 0.89
N ILE A 528 -10.86 10.08 1.47
CA ILE A 528 -11.02 9.90 2.92
C ILE A 528 -10.59 8.50 3.34
N PHE A 529 -10.28 8.35 4.63
CA PHE A 529 -10.28 7.06 5.28
C PHE A 529 -10.88 7.18 6.68
N THR A 530 -11.53 6.12 7.13
CA THR A 530 -12.33 6.12 8.36
C THR A 530 -12.04 4.88 9.17
N GLU A 531 -11.83 5.04 10.48
CA GLU A 531 -11.78 3.94 11.43
C GLU A 531 -13.15 3.80 12.11
N TYR A 532 -13.68 2.58 12.08
CA TYR A 532 -14.96 2.18 12.69
C TYR A 532 -14.69 1.24 13.85
N ASP A 533 -15.60 1.19 14.82
CA ASP A 533 -15.62 0.17 15.85
C ASP A 533 -16.31 -1.12 15.38
N LYS A 534 -16.29 -2.17 16.20
CA LYS A 534 -16.92 -3.48 15.91
C LYS A 534 -18.44 -3.46 15.70
N ASN A 535 -19.11 -2.36 16.02
CA ASN A 535 -20.53 -2.14 15.76
C ASN A 535 -20.75 -1.28 14.52
N HIS A 536 -19.70 -1.06 13.73
CA HIS A 536 -19.67 -0.22 12.54
C HIS A 536 -20.01 1.26 12.80
N GLN A 537 -19.77 1.73 14.04
CA GLN A 537 -19.90 3.15 14.35
C GLN A 537 -18.57 3.86 14.07
N VAL A 538 -18.65 5.02 13.42
CA VAL A 538 -17.47 5.83 13.10
C VAL A 538 -16.80 6.28 14.40
N ILE A 539 -15.51 5.94 14.54
CA ILE A 539 -14.62 6.50 15.56
C ILE A 539 -14.06 7.82 15.04
N ARG A 540 -13.42 7.81 13.86
CA ARG A 540 -12.76 8.99 13.28
C ARG A 540 -12.60 8.88 11.78
N THR A 541 -12.83 10.00 11.08
CA THR A 541 -12.61 10.15 9.65
C THR A 541 -11.50 11.16 9.40
N TYR A 542 -10.63 10.83 8.45
CA TYR A 542 -9.52 11.66 7.99
C TYR A 542 -9.74 12.05 6.53
N GLN A 543 -9.56 13.34 6.23
CA GLN A 543 -9.66 13.87 4.88
C GLN A 543 -8.26 14.12 4.31
N LEU A 544 -7.94 13.47 3.22
CA LEU A 544 -6.74 13.76 2.43
C LEU A 544 -6.89 15.15 1.79
N SER A 545 -5.82 15.94 1.77
CA SER A 545 -5.86 17.31 1.24
C SER A 545 -5.72 17.34 -0.28
N GLY A 546 -6.50 18.19 -0.96
CA GLY A 546 -6.41 18.46 -2.39
C GLY A 546 -7.75 18.29 -3.13
N ASN A 547 -7.85 18.83 -4.35
CA ASN A 547 -9.00 18.65 -5.23
C ASN A 547 -8.81 17.40 -6.09
N GLY A 548 -9.82 16.52 -6.14
CA GLY A 548 -9.76 15.28 -6.90
C GLY A 548 -8.75 14.28 -6.32
N VAL A 549 -8.62 14.27 -5.00
CA VAL A 549 -7.68 13.39 -4.28
C VAL A 549 -8.12 11.96 -4.40
N THR A 550 -7.22 11.10 -4.85
CA THR A 550 -7.39 9.66 -4.81
C THR A 550 -6.23 9.05 -4.04
N SER A 551 -6.52 8.11 -3.16
CA SER A 551 -5.53 7.19 -2.61
C SER A 551 -5.81 5.80 -3.12
N TYR A 552 -4.75 5.03 -3.39
CA TYR A 552 -4.97 3.64 -3.79
C TYR A 552 -5.35 2.80 -2.58
N ARG A 553 -4.53 2.87 -1.52
CA ARG A 553 -4.72 2.12 -0.26
C ARG A 553 -4.36 2.97 0.95
N VAL A 554 -5.01 2.69 2.07
CA VAL A 554 -4.58 3.13 3.40
C VAL A 554 -4.58 1.91 4.30
N TYR A 555 -3.43 1.62 4.91
CA TYR A 555 -3.28 0.59 5.93
C TYR A 555 -2.68 1.18 7.20
N LYS A 556 -2.98 0.60 8.33
CA LYS A 556 -2.40 0.99 9.62
C LYS A 556 -1.41 -0.07 10.08
N TYR A 557 -0.18 0.35 10.38
CA TYR A 557 0.87 -0.52 10.87
C TYR A 557 1.30 -0.06 12.26
N ASP A 558 1.49 -0.99 13.17
CA ASP A 558 2.03 -0.71 14.50
C ASP A 558 3.55 -0.58 14.50
N PHE A 559 4.21 -1.02 13.43
CA PHE A 559 5.67 -1.06 13.27
C PHE A 559 6.40 -1.78 14.42
N LYS A 560 5.68 -2.67 15.12
CA LYS A 560 6.25 -3.48 16.17
C LYS A 560 7.30 -4.45 15.61
N GLY A 561 8.45 -4.55 16.30
CA GLY A 561 9.60 -5.32 15.82
C GLY A 561 10.43 -4.57 14.76
N PHE A 562 9.94 -3.46 14.20
CA PHE A 562 10.68 -2.65 13.23
C PHE A 562 11.16 -1.32 13.85
N TYR A 563 10.29 -0.36 14.12
CA TYR A 563 10.66 0.88 14.82
C TYR A 563 10.39 0.82 16.32
N PHE A 564 9.40 0.05 16.73
CA PHE A 564 8.93 -0.05 18.11
C PHE A 564 9.06 -1.49 18.64
N LYS A 565 9.21 -1.60 19.99
CA LYS A 565 9.19 -2.90 20.70
C LYS A 565 7.78 -3.46 20.81
#